data_4f233fc5d78ca09a17c098b613f6ab4d
#
_entry.id   4f233fc5d78ca09a17c098b613f6ab4d
#
_cell.length_a   1.000
_cell.length_b   1.000
_cell.length_c   1.000
_cell.angle_alpha   90.00
_cell.angle_beta   90.00
_cell.angle_gamma   90.00
#
_symmetry.space_group_name_H-M   'P 1'
#
loop_
_entity.id
_entity.type
_entity.pdbx_description
1 polymer ?
#
loop_
_entity_poly.entity_id
_entity_poly.type
_entity_poly.pdbx_seq_one_letter_code
_entity_poly.pdbx_strand_id
1 'polypeptide(L)'
;MEIKICYIDDNLDPFLVSYLDKSVCNCPDYKYEEYEVRPSLSYNDLLENETINMSDILIIDSRLFEEVEYTENTLTGEELRFIIRKVFPYKEVLVISQNDTSEYDIESKFKPSSPLENSSFEVYEKEAKLFYDKRLLPKIKDCRESIEATKNIFDRIVIKAI
;
A
#
# COMPACT_ATOMS: atom_id res chain seq x y z
N MET A 1 0.44 0.32 -19.63
CA MET A 1 0.03 -0.76 -18.67
C MET A 1 -0.63 -0.09 -17.49
N GLU A 2 -1.81 -0.51 -17.16
CA GLU A 2 -2.55 -0.03 -15.97
C GLU A 2 -2.07 -0.78 -14.73
N ILE A 3 -1.73 -0.04 -13.69
CA ILE A 3 -1.31 -0.56 -12.38
C ILE A 3 -2.41 -0.32 -11.36
N LYS A 4 -2.83 -1.36 -10.68
CA LYS A 4 -3.85 -1.29 -9.62
C LYS A 4 -3.18 -1.28 -8.25
N ILE A 5 -3.47 -0.25 -7.47
CA ILE A 5 -2.96 -0.05 -6.12
C ILE A 5 -4.09 -0.30 -5.12
N CYS A 6 -3.84 -1.09 -4.09
CA CYS A 6 -4.74 -1.26 -2.96
C CYS A 6 -4.05 -0.83 -1.66
N TYR A 7 -4.69 0.08 -0.93
CA TYR A 7 -4.27 0.47 0.41
C TYR A 7 -5.05 -0.33 1.46
N ILE A 8 -4.32 -1.01 2.33
CA ILE A 8 -4.86 -1.91 3.36
C ILE A 8 -4.52 -1.36 4.74
N ASP A 9 -5.52 -1.03 5.52
CA ASP A 9 -5.38 -0.49 6.86
C ASP A 9 -6.61 -0.85 7.68
N ASP A 10 -6.50 -0.94 8.99
CA ASP A 10 -7.64 -1.07 9.91
C ASP A 10 -8.29 0.28 10.23
N ASN A 11 -7.57 1.37 9.97
CA ASN A 11 -8.04 2.74 10.10
C ASN A 11 -7.42 3.61 9.00
N LEU A 12 -8.12 3.73 7.88
CA LEU A 12 -7.63 4.42 6.69
C LEU A 12 -7.21 5.87 6.98
N ASP A 13 -5.96 6.21 6.67
CA ASP A 13 -5.44 7.56 6.82
C ASP A 13 -5.98 8.48 5.71
N PRO A 14 -6.73 9.53 6.05
CA PRO A 14 -7.40 10.37 5.06
C PRO A 14 -6.43 11.15 4.16
N PHE A 15 -5.22 11.46 4.63
CA PHE A 15 -4.22 12.16 3.81
C PHE A 15 -3.60 11.22 2.78
N LEU A 16 -3.36 9.97 3.16
CA LEU A 16 -2.86 8.96 2.22
C LEU A 16 -3.94 8.57 1.20
N VAL A 17 -5.17 8.37 1.64
CA VAL A 17 -6.31 8.12 0.74
C VAL A 17 -6.43 9.24 -0.29
N SER A 18 -6.45 10.49 0.16
CA SER A 18 -6.53 11.65 -0.74
C SER A 18 -5.33 11.73 -1.70
N TYR A 19 -4.14 11.44 -1.23
CA TYR A 19 -2.94 11.44 -2.06
C TYR A 19 -2.99 10.39 -3.16
N LEU A 20 -3.35 9.17 -2.83
CA LEU A 20 -3.45 8.08 -3.80
C LEU A 20 -4.53 8.34 -4.84
N ASP A 21 -5.70 8.77 -4.39
CA ASP A 21 -6.83 9.04 -5.27
C ASP A 21 -6.60 10.26 -6.19
N LYS A 22 -6.18 11.38 -5.64
CA LYS A 22 -6.09 12.65 -6.38
C LYS A 22 -4.74 12.89 -7.04
N SER A 23 -3.65 12.45 -6.44
CA SER A 23 -2.30 12.74 -6.96
C SER A 23 -1.73 11.60 -7.77
N VAL A 24 -1.74 10.38 -7.27
CA VAL A 24 -1.21 9.22 -7.99
C VAL A 24 -2.13 8.85 -9.16
N CYS A 25 -3.43 8.75 -8.92
CA CYS A 25 -4.41 8.41 -9.94
C CYS A 25 -4.76 9.56 -10.90
N ASN A 26 -4.17 10.73 -10.72
CA ASN A 26 -4.17 11.76 -11.77
C ASN A 26 -3.43 11.28 -13.03
N CYS A 27 -2.47 10.38 -12.89
CA CYS A 27 -1.91 9.65 -14.00
C CYS A 27 -2.85 8.49 -14.37
N PRO A 28 -3.31 8.38 -15.64
CA PRO A 28 -4.27 7.36 -16.06
C PRO A 28 -3.74 5.93 -15.98
N ASP A 29 -2.44 5.78 -15.82
CA ASP A 29 -1.79 4.47 -15.68
C ASP A 29 -2.01 3.83 -14.31
N TYR A 30 -2.51 4.57 -13.34
CA TYR A 30 -2.77 4.07 -11.99
C TYR A 30 -4.24 4.06 -11.66
N LYS A 31 -4.69 2.99 -11.02
CA LYS A 31 -6.01 2.85 -10.38
C LYS A 31 -5.82 2.57 -8.90
N TYR A 32 -6.74 3.04 -8.11
CA TYR A 32 -6.67 2.94 -6.65
C TYR A 32 -7.96 2.38 -6.08
N GLU A 33 -7.81 1.48 -5.13
CA GLU A 33 -8.87 1.00 -4.26
C GLU A 33 -8.35 0.91 -2.82
N GLU A 34 -9.24 1.04 -1.87
CA GLU A 34 -8.94 0.91 -0.46
C GLU A 34 -9.64 -0.32 0.14
N TYR A 35 -8.99 -0.91 1.12
CA TYR A 35 -9.56 -2.03 1.86
C TYR A 35 -9.35 -1.81 3.36
N GLU A 36 -10.44 -1.47 4.04
CA GLU A 36 -10.45 -1.33 5.50
C GLU A 36 -10.63 -2.68 6.15
N VAL A 37 -9.61 -3.13 6.86
CA VAL A 37 -9.56 -4.45 7.48
C VAL A 37 -10.34 -4.44 8.79
N ARG A 38 -11.19 -5.43 8.97
CA ARG A 38 -11.92 -5.65 10.25
C ARG A 38 -11.16 -6.63 11.13
N PRO A 39 -11.18 -6.43 12.47
CA PRO A 39 -10.47 -7.30 13.41
C PRO A 39 -10.83 -8.78 13.37
N SER A 40 -12.00 -9.11 12.84
CA SER A 40 -12.51 -10.48 12.73
C SER A 40 -12.01 -11.25 11.51
N LEU A 41 -11.20 -10.61 10.64
CA LEU A 41 -10.74 -11.23 9.41
C LEU A 41 -9.58 -12.19 9.64
N SER A 42 -9.69 -13.36 9.05
CA SER A 42 -8.61 -14.34 9.00
C SER A 42 -7.64 -14.07 7.83
N TYR A 43 -6.50 -14.73 7.84
CA TYR A 43 -5.58 -14.75 6.68
C TYR A 43 -6.25 -15.15 5.38
N ASN A 44 -7.08 -16.18 5.44
CA ASN A 44 -7.76 -16.69 4.26
C ASN A 44 -8.70 -15.65 3.67
N ASP A 45 -9.41 -14.91 4.52
CA ASP A 45 -10.30 -13.83 4.08
C ASP A 45 -9.53 -12.74 3.31
N LEU A 46 -8.33 -12.39 3.79
CA LEU A 46 -7.47 -11.41 3.09
C LEU A 46 -6.94 -11.96 1.76
N LEU A 47 -6.48 -13.21 1.76
CA LEU A 47 -5.93 -13.83 0.56
C LEU A 47 -6.99 -14.15 -0.50
N GLU A 48 -8.23 -14.36 -0.09
CA GLU A 48 -9.37 -14.61 -0.98
C GLU A 48 -10.09 -13.31 -1.40
N ASN A 49 -9.73 -12.17 -0.83
CA ASN A 49 -10.34 -10.90 -1.19
C ASN A 49 -10.05 -10.52 -2.64
N GLU A 50 -11.10 -10.24 -3.39
CA GLU A 50 -11.00 -9.95 -4.83
C GLU A 50 -10.21 -8.67 -5.11
N THR A 51 -10.42 -7.60 -4.33
CA THR A 51 -9.70 -6.34 -4.48
C THR A 51 -8.19 -6.53 -4.29
N ILE A 52 -7.79 -7.29 -3.27
CA ILE A 52 -6.39 -7.63 -3.01
C ILE A 52 -5.83 -8.47 -4.16
N ASN A 53 -6.57 -9.49 -4.60
CA ASN A 53 -6.14 -10.39 -5.65
C ASN A 53 -5.96 -9.68 -7.01
N MET A 54 -6.79 -8.71 -7.31
CA MET A 54 -6.74 -7.95 -8.56
C MET A 54 -5.72 -6.79 -8.54
N SER A 55 -5.13 -6.49 -7.40
CA SER A 55 -4.17 -5.40 -7.26
C SER A 55 -2.74 -5.84 -7.57
N ASP A 56 -1.96 -4.94 -8.15
CA ASP A 56 -0.55 -5.14 -8.51
C ASP A 56 0.39 -4.68 -7.40
N ILE A 57 0.05 -3.57 -6.74
CA ILE A 57 0.78 -2.97 -5.63
C ILE A 57 -0.13 -2.94 -4.41
N LEU A 58 0.36 -3.45 -3.30
CA LEU A 58 -0.33 -3.39 -2.01
C LEU A 58 0.44 -2.45 -1.08
N ILE A 59 -0.25 -1.47 -0.52
CA ILE A 59 0.28 -0.58 0.51
C ILE A 59 -0.37 -1.01 1.82
N ILE A 60 0.42 -1.49 2.78
CA ILE A 60 -0.08 -2.12 3.99
C ILE A 60 0.40 -1.35 5.21
N ASP A 61 -0.51 -1.04 6.14
CA ASP A 61 -0.13 -0.49 7.43
C ASP A 61 0.67 -1.52 8.25
N SER A 62 1.77 -1.08 8.86
CA SER A 62 2.65 -1.95 9.65
C SER A 62 1.96 -2.50 10.90
N ARG A 63 0.94 -1.83 11.39
CA ARG A 63 0.27 -2.11 12.66
C ARG A 63 -1.19 -2.50 12.48
N LEU A 64 -1.46 -3.34 11.50
CA LEU A 64 -2.78 -3.94 11.36
C LEU A 64 -3.19 -4.61 12.69
N PHE A 65 -4.35 -4.25 13.22
CA PHE A 65 -4.96 -4.84 14.43
C PHE A 65 -4.26 -4.52 15.76
N GLU A 66 -3.46 -3.46 15.85
CA GLU A 66 -2.79 -3.11 17.11
C GLU A 66 -3.76 -2.74 18.25
N GLU A 67 -4.94 -2.21 17.94
CA GLU A 67 -5.98 -1.85 18.92
C GLU A 67 -6.82 -3.04 19.39
N VAL A 68 -6.65 -4.20 18.76
CA VAL A 68 -7.35 -5.42 19.15
C VAL A 68 -6.49 -6.24 20.09
N GLU A 69 -7.07 -6.80 21.16
CA GLU A 69 -6.37 -7.73 22.04
C GLU A 69 -5.63 -8.78 21.21
N TYR A 70 -4.31 -8.86 21.39
CA TYR A 70 -3.44 -9.83 20.75
C TYR A 70 -4.00 -11.23 20.95
N THR A 71 -4.57 -11.80 19.93
CA THR A 71 -4.79 -13.24 19.83
C THR A 71 -3.66 -13.84 19.00
N GLU A 72 -3.38 -15.13 19.18
CA GLU A 72 -2.34 -15.85 18.42
C GLU A 72 -2.51 -15.77 16.88
N ASN A 73 -3.63 -15.23 16.42
CA ASN A 73 -4.02 -15.08 15.01
C ASN A 73 -3.92 -13.65 14.48
N THR A 74 -3.41 -12.68 15.24
CA THR A 74 -3.29 -11.30 14.79
C THR A 74 -2.03 -11.13 13.95
N LEU A 75 -2.19 -10.59 12.74
CA LEU A 75 -1.11 -10.34 11.81
C LEU A 75 -0.59 -8.91 11.91
N THR A 76 0.73 -8.78 11.89
CA THR A 76 1.38 -7.51 11.56
C THR A 76 1.39 -7.29 10.05
N GLY A 77 1.49 -6.03 9.61
CA GLY A 77 1.65 -5.72 8.19
C GLY A 77 2.89 -6.37 7.57
N GLU A 78 3.94 -6.55 8.35
CA GLU A 78 5.18 -7.21 7.91
C GLU A 78 5.00 -8.72 7.71
N GLU A 79 4.28 -9.37 8.60
CA GLU A 79 3.91 -10.78 8.45
C GLU A 79 3.01 -10.98 7.23
N LEU A 80 2.03 -10.10 7.05
CA LEU A 80 1.17 -10.12 5.88
C LEU A 80 1.97 -9.92 4.58
N ARG A 81 2.93 -8.97 4.57
CA ARG A 81 3.85 -8.77 3.45
C ARG A 81 4.62 -10.04 3.11
N PHE A 82 5.15 -10.71 4.12
CA PHE A 82 5.89 -11.96 3.93
C PHE A 82 5.02 -13.04 3.27
N ILE A 83 3.79 -13.19 3.74
CA ILE A 83 2.83 -14.17 3.20
C ILE A 83 2.44 -13.82 1.78
N ILE A 84 2.10 -12.57 1.52
CA ILE A 84 1.71 -12.13 0.17
C ILE A 84 2.84 -12.39 -0.82
N ARG A 85 4.08 -12.11 -0.46
CA ARG A 85 5.23 -12.38 -1.33
C ARG A 85 5.43 -13.87 -1.63
N LYS A 86 5.02 -14.74 -0.71
CA LYS A 86 5.08 -16.21 -0.92
C LYS A 86 3.93 -16.73 -1.79
N VAL A 87 2.74 -16.21 -1.58
CA VAL A 87 1.53 -16.66 -2.29
C VAL A 87 1.39 -15.98 -3.65
N PHE A 88 1.74 -14.72 -3.73
CA PHE A 88 1.62 -13.89 -4.93
C PHE A 88 2.96 -13.25 -5.30
N PRO A 89 3.91 -13.99 -5.84
CA PRO A 89 5.27 -13.51 -6.09
C PRO A 89 5.36 -12.35 -7.09
N TYR A 90 4.29 -12.09 -7.86
CA TYR A 90 4.23 -10.99 -8.83
C TYR A 90 3.69 -9.68 -8.27
N LYS A 91 3.16 -9.70 -7.05
CA LYS A 91 2.69 -8.47 -6.39
C LYS A 91 3.83 -7.77 -5.68
N GLU A 92 3.82 -6.44 -5.78
CA GLU A 92 4.71 -5.59 -4.98
C GLU A 92 4.01 -5.15 -3.70
N VAL A 93 4.74 -5.12 -2.60
CA VAL A 93 4.19 -4.76 -1.29
C VAL A 93 5.04 -3.67 -0.65
N LEU A 94 4.40 -2.55 -0.32
CA LEU A 94 4.97 -1.46 0.44
C LEU A 94 4.35 -1.44 1.84
N VAL A 95 5.17 -1.38 2.86
CA VAL A 95 4.70 -1.23 4.26
C VAL A 95 4.86 0.21 4.69
N ILE A 96 3.83 0.77 5.30
CA ILE A 96 3.85 2.13 5.85
C ILE A 96 3.60 2.12 7.35
N SER A 97 4.14 3.09 8.07
CA SER A 97 4.02 3.18 9.53
C SER A 97 3.81 4.61 9.98
N GLN A 98 3.06 4.79 11.05
CA GLN A 98 2.93 6.08 11.74
C GLN A 98 4.20 6.48 12.48
N ASN A 99 5.07 5.54 12.80
CA ASN A 99 6.32 5.81 13.46
C ASN A 99 7.43 6.09 12.43
N ASP A 100 8.30 7.03 12.77
CA ASP A 100 9.55 7.18 12.05
C ASP A 100 10.40 5.94 12.32
N THR A 101 10.50 5.10 11.32
CA THR A 101 11.34 3.91 11.38
C THR A 101 12.61 4.16 10.59
N SER A 102 13.74 3.75 11.15
CA SER A 102 15.01 3.68 10.43
C SER A 102 15.13 2.41 9.58
N GLU A 103 14.09 1.58 9.57
CA GLU A 103 14.07 0.35 8.78
C GLU A 103 13.90 0.69 7.29
N TYR A 104 14.80 0.16 6.50
CA TYR A 104 14.96 0.50 5.08
C TYR A 104 13.72 0.24 4.21
N ASP A 105 12.88 -0.71 4.63
CA ASP A 105 11.74 -1.19 3.84
C ASP A 105 10.38 -0.63 4.28
N ILE A 106 10.34 0.23 5.29
CA ILE A 106 9.10 0.78 5.82
C ILE A 106 9.08 2.29 5.61
N GLU A 107 8.00 2.78 4.99
CA GLU A 107 7.79 4.21 4.80
C GLU A 107 6.96 4.83 5.92
N SER A 108 7.23 6.10 6.17
CA SER A 108 6.48 6.86 7.18
C SER A 108 5.18 7.42 6.60
N LYS A 109 4.11 7.41 7.41
CA LYS A 109 2.89 8.17 7.12
C LYS A 109 3.12 9.66 7.39
N PHE A 110 2.47 10.51 6.61
CA PHE A 110 2.47 11.95 6.83
C PHE A 110 1.82 12.30 8.18
N LYS A 111 2.45 13.23 8.89
CA LYS A 111 1.89 13.82 10.11
C LYS A 111 1.82 15.33 9.94
N PRO A 112 0.66 15.96 10.24
CA PRO A 112 0.55 17.41 10.24
C PRO A 112 1.56 18.06 11.19
N SER A 113 2.19 19.16 10.76
CA SER A 113 3.21 19.88 11.54
C SER A 113 2.66 20.71 12.69
N SER A 114 1.34 20.95 12.72
CA SER A 114 0.66 21.74 13.77
C SER A 114 -0.70 21.11 14.11
N PRO A 115 -1.25 21.42 15.32
CA PRO A 115 -2.55 20.86 15.73
C PRO A 115 -3.65 21.19 14.74
N LEU A 116 -4.51 20.23 14.47
CA LEU A 116 -5.63 20.29 13.50
C LEU A 116 -6.65 21.41 13.80
N GLU A 117 -6.58 22.06 14.96
CA GLU A 117 -7.59 23.03 15.42
C GLU A 117 -7.60 24.34 14.63
N ASN A 118 -6.53 24.70 13.91
CA ASN A 118 -6.35 26.01 13.29
C ASN A 118 -6.13 26.01 11.77
N SER A 119 -6.18 24.85 11.12
CA SER A 119 -5.91 24.76 9.67
C SER A 119 -6.92 23.85 8.97
N SER A 120 -7.31 24.25 7.75
CA SER A 120 -8.22 23.44 6.94
C SER A 120 -7.53 22.16 6.45
N PHE A 121 -8.30 21.12 6.22
CA PHE A 121 -7.83 19.86 5.62
C PHE A 121 -7.05 20.09 4.31
N GLU A 122 -7.47 21.07 3.50
CA GLU A 122 -6.80 21.42 2.24
C GLU A 122 -5.34 21.84 2.39
N VAL A 123 -4.99 22.55 3.48
CA VAL A 123 -3.61 22.95 3.77
C VAL A 123 -2.77 21.72 4.04
N TYR A 124 -3.27 20.81 4.84
CA TYR A 124 -2.57 19.55 5.16
C TYR A 124 -2.52 18.59 3.97
N GLU A 125 -3.52 18.59 3.10
CA GLU A 125 -3.46 17.83 1.84
C GLU A 125 -2.27 18.26 0.98
N LYS A 126 -1.99 19.56 0.89
CA LYS A 126 -0.84 20.10 0.15
C LYS A 126 0.49 19.69 0.77
N GLU A 127 0.59 19.76 2.11
CA GLU A 127 1.78 19.32 2.84
C GLU A 127 2.00 17.80 2.66
N ALA A 128 0.94 17.01 2.77
CA ALA A 128 0.98 15.57 2.56
C ALA A 128 1.40 15.22 1.13
N LYS A 129 0.91 15.96 0.14
CA LYS A 129 1.32 15.77 -1.25
C LYS A 129 2.82 15.96 -1.43
N LEU A 130 3.39 17.03 -0.88
CA LEU A 130 4.83 17.27 -0.96
C LEU A 130 5.63 16.18 -0.24
N PHE A 131 5.15 15.72 0.89
CA PHE A 131 5.77 14.64 1.66
C PHE A 131 5.79 13.32 0.88
N TYR A 132 4.66 12.90 0.36
CA TYR A 132 4.54 11.63 -0.36
C TYR A 132 5.15 11.68 -1.78
N ASP A 133 5.15 12.83 -2.44
CA ASP A 133 5.85 13.01 -3.72
C ASP A 133 7.35 12.71 -3.60
N LYS A 134 7.94 13.02 -2.43
CA LYS A 134 9.36 12.74 -2.18
C LYS A 134 9.64 11.31 -1.72
N ARG A 135 8.73 10.71 -0.97
CA ARG A 135 8.99 9.45 -0.27
C ARG A 135 8.26 8.25 -0.86
N LEU A 136 6.98 8.39 -1.13
CA LEU A 136 6.15 7.26 -1.57
C LEU A 136 6.12 7.11 -3.09
N LEU A 137 5.98 8.21 -3.81
CA LEU A 137 5.87 8.17 -5.27
C LEU A 137 7.05 7.49 -5.96
N PRO A 138 8.32 7.75 -5.58
CA PRO A 138 9.45 7.03 -6.15
C PRO A 138 9.36 5.52 -5.96
N LYS A 139 8.90 5.08 -4.80
CA LYS A 139 8.71 3.65 -4.51
C LYS A 139 7.58 3.01 -5.31
N ILE A 140 6.49 3.72 -5.51
CA ILE A 140 5.40 3.28 -6.40
C ILE A 140 5.93 3.12 -7.84
N LYS A 141 6.75 4.06 -8.30
CA LYS A 141 7.38 3.97 -9.62
C LYS A 141 8.35 2.79 -9.73
N ASP A 142 9.15 2.56 -8.71
CA ASP A 142 10.06 1.40 -8.66
C ASP A 142 9.28 0.08 -8.69
N CYS A 143 8.17 0.00 -7.95
CA CYS A 143 7.26 -1.15 -8.00
C CYS A 143 6.70 -1.37 -9.41
N ARG A 144 6.27 -0.31 -10.08
CA ARG A 144 5.79 -0.39 -11.45
C ARG A 144 6.85 -0.94 -12.40
N GLU A 145 8.08 -0.42 -12.33
CA GLU A 145 9.19 -0.90 -13.15
C GLU A 145 9.49 -2.38 -12.90
N SER A 146 9.45 -2.81 -11.65
CA SER A 146 9.60 -4.22 -11.26
C SER A 146 8.51 -5.10 -11.86
N ILE A 147 7.25 -4.67 -11.79
CA ILE A 147 6.11 -5.39 -12.35
C ILE A 147 6.24 -5.49 -13.87
N GLU A 148 6.58 -4.40 -14.56
CA GLU A 148 6.78 -4.39 -16.01
C GLU A 148 7.91 -5.33 -16.43
N ALA A 149 9.04 -5.30 -15.73
CA ALA A 149 10.17 -6.19 -16.00
C ALA A 149 9.80 -7.65 -15.80
N THR A 150 9.08 -7.98 -14.74
CA THR A 150 8.61 -9.35 -14.46
C THR A 150 7.65 -9.84 -15.52
N LYS A 151 6.69 -9.01 -15.92
CA LYS A 151 5.78 -9.32 -17.03
C LYS A 151 6.53 -9.59 -18.33
N ASN A 152 7.46 -8.75 -18.70
CA ASN A 152 8.26 -8.90 -19.91
C ASN A 152 9.06 -10.21 -19.91
N ILE A 153 9.63 -10.59 -18.78
CA ILE A 153 10.35 -11.86 -18.63
C ILE A 153 9.39 -13.04 -18.78
N PHE A 154 8.25 -12.98 -18.11
CA PHE A 154 7.24 -14.01 -18.17
C PHE A 154 6.72 -14.23 -19.60
N ASP A 155 6.39 -13.15 -20.31
CA ASP A 155 5.92 -13.20 -21.70
C ASP A 155 6.97 -13.84 -22.62
N ARG A 156 8.24 -13.53 -22.44
CA ARG A 156 9.35 -14.15 -23.20
C ARG A 156 9.45 -15.65 -22.93
N ILE A 157 9.26 -16.08 -21.69
CA ILE A 157 9.30 -17.50 -21.33
C ILE A 157 8.13 -18.24 -21.95
N VAL A 158 6.93 -17.69 -21.85
CA VAL A 158 5.70 -18.29 -22.42
C VAL A 158 5.79 -18.38 -23.94
N ILE A 159 6.22 -17.32 -24.61
CA ILE A 159 6.38 -17.32 -26.08
C ILE A 159 7.41 -18.36 -26.53
N LYS A 160 8.50 -18.55 -25.79
CA LYS A 160 9.52 -19.56 -26.11
C LYS A 160 9.06 -21.00 -25.83
N ALA A 161 8.09 -21.20 -24.95
CA ALA A 161 7.56 -22.52 -24.62
C ALA A 161 6.49 -23.02 -25.61
N ILE A 162 5.97 -22.12 -26.45
CA ILE A 162 5.03 -22.44 -27.52
C ILE A 162 5.82 -22.79 -28.79
#